data_175487e1e5180bc8e0d6a66e57cf9c52
#
_entry.id   175487e1e5180bc8e0d6a66e57cf9c52
#
_cell.length_a   1.000
_cell.length_b   1.000
_cell.length_c   1.000
_cell.angle_alpha   90.00
_cell.angle_beta   90.00
_cell.angle_gamma   90.00
#
_symmetry.space_group_name_H-M   'P 1'
#
loop_
_entity.id
_entity.type
_entity.pdbx_description
1 polymer ?
#
loop_
_entity_poly.entity_id
_entity_poly.type
_entity_poly.pdbx_seq_one_letter_code
_entity_poly.pdbx_strand_id
1 'polypeptide(L)'
;MEELQKFRKSIIALIKGLMVVSLILVFVDGWQNNYTEALFKLKGNYLVVMVYVIILIAFLRLYGGFKVGILRLHEIVYSCCLSIVLTDFISYLILCLIAREMLNTAPMLSICVLQVLFAGICCYSANAVYFRLYKVRNILAIFDSSGGDYNIIRKMRRIKERYTIEKG
;
A
#
# COMPACT_ATOMS: atom_id res chain seq x y z
N MET A 1 -7.08 27.79 -7.85
CA MET A 1 -7.43 26.36 -8.04
C MET A 1 -6.20 25.43 -7.98
N GLU A 2 -5.06 25.82 -8.52
CA GLU A 2 -3.81 25.02 -8.48
C GLU A 2 -3.28 24.78 -7.06
N GLU A 3 -3.32 25.75 -6.18
CA GLU A 3 -2.89 25.62 -4.78
C GLU A 3 -3.67 24.54 -4.03
N LEU A 4 -5.01 24.50 -4.19
CA LEU A 4 -5.85 23.45 -3.59
C LEU A 4 -5.55 22.05 -4.14
N GLN A 5 -5.18 21.94 -5.41
CA GLN A 5 -4.79 20.65 -6.00
C GLN A 5 -3.42 20.18 -5.48
N LYS A 6 -2.46 21.09 -5.31
CA LYS A 6 -1.15 20.78 -4.70
C LYS A 6 -1.33 20.30 -3.26
N PHE A 7 -2.14 21.01 -2.47
CA PHE A 7 -2.42 20.65 -1.08
C PHE A 7 -3.04 19.25 -0.97
N ARG A 8 -4.03 18.92 -1.81
CA ARG A 8 -4.66 17.58 -1.83
C ARG A 8 -3.68 16.46 -2.20
N LYS A 9 -2.80 16.69 -3.19
CA LYS A 9 -1.74 15.74 -3.57
C LYS A 9 -0.76 15.52 -2.42
N SER A 10 -0.41 16.59 -1.70
CA SER A 10 0.52 16.53 -0.56
C SER A 10 -0.04 15.70 0.59
N ILE A 11 -1.32 15.84 0.92
CA ILE A 11 -1.98 15.04 1.98
C ILE A 11 -1.94 13.54 1.63
N ILE A 12 -2.26 13.19 0.38
CA ILE A 12 -2.22 11.77 -0.05
C ILE A 12 -0.80 11.23 -0.02
N ALA A 13 0.19 12.02 -0.43
CA ALA A 13 1.60 11.62 -0.35
C ALA A 13 2.04 11.41 1.10
N LEU A 14 1.60 12.27 2.02
CA LEU A 14 1.88 12.15 3.45
C LEU A 14 1.29 10.87 4.05
N ILE A 15 0.04 10.53 3.72
CA ILE A 15 -0.60 9.29 4.20
C ILE A 15 0.15 8.05 3.69
N LYS A 16 0.56 8.05 2.42
CA LYS A 16 1.38 6.98 1.83
C LYS A 16 2.73 6.86 2.53
N GLY A 17 3.38 7.98 2.82
CA GLY A 17 4.63 8.02 3.57
C GLY A 17 4.47 7.48 4.98
N LEU A 18 3.41 7.89 5.69
CA LEU A 18 3.08 7.40 7.02
C LEU A 18 2.87 5.88 7.04
N MET A 19 2.17 5.34 6.04
CA MET A 19 1.98 3.90 5.90
C MET A 19 3.34 3.17 5.77
N VAL A 20 4.23 3.65 4.90
CA VAL A 20 5.55 3.02 4.73
C VAL A 20 6.37 3.11 6.02
N VAL A 21 6.39 4.27 6.68
CA VAL A 21 7.11 4.45 7.95
C VAL A 21 6.58 3.52 9.03
N SER A 22 5.26 3.37 9.17
CA SER A 22 4.67 2.45 10.16
C SER A 22 5.05 1.00 9.91
N LEU A 23 5.08 0.55 8.65
CA LEU A 23 5.51 -0.81 8.29
C LEU A 23 6.99 -1.05 8.64
N ILE A 24 7.85 -0.05 8.39
CA ILE A 24 9.27 -0.12 8.74
C ILE A 24 9.44 -0.21 10.26
N LEU A 25 8.73 0.60 11.03
CA LEU A 25 8.81 0.59 12.50
C LEU A 25 8.38 -0.77 13.07
N VAL A 26 7.30 -1.35 12.57
CA VAL A 26 6.83 -2.69 13.00
C VAL A 26 7.89 -3.75 12.68
N PHE A 27 8.53 -3.69 11.50
CA PHE A 27 9.60 -4.62 11.14
C PHE A 27 10.80 -4.47 12.07
N VAL A 28 11.28 -3.24 12.29
CA VAL A 28 12.47 -2.96 13.11
C VAL A 28 12.26 -3.40 14.54
N ASP A 29 11.12 -3.05 15.15
CA ASP A 29 10.79 -3.45 16.52
C ASP A 29 10.69 -4.98 16.64
N GLY A 30 9.95 -5.61 15.74
CA GLY A 30 9.78 -7.07 15.75
C GLY A 30 11.10 -7.82 15.51
N TRP A 31 11.95 -7.34 14.60
CA TRP A 31 13.26 -7.92 14.34
C TRP A 31 14.20 -7.78 15.54
N GLN A 32 14.33 -6.58 16.10
CA GLN A 32 15.22 -6.33 17.22
C GLN A 32 14.84 -7.12 18.48
N ASN A 33 13.56 -7.31 18.73
CA ASN A 33 13.08 -7.98 19.93
C ASN A 33 13.13 -9.52 19.83
N ASN A 34 13.01 -10.10 18.63
CA ASN A 34 12.87 -11.54 18.45
C ASN A 34 14.08 -12.22 17.81
N TYR A 35 14.97 -11.49 17.12
CA TYR A 35 16.07 -12.04 16.35
C TYR A 35 17.41 -11.43 16.77
N THR A 36 17.74 -11.54 18.05
CA THR A 36 19.00 -11.01 18.62
C THR A 36 20.25 -11.60 18.00
N GLU A 37 20.20 -12.85 17.53
CA GLU A 37 21.29 -13.56 16.87
C GLU A 37 21.65 -12.98 15.49
N ALA A 38 20.65 -12.41 14.81
CA ALA A 38 20.82 -11.74 13.52
C ALA A 38 21.21 -10.25 13.65
N LEU A 39 21.48 -9.76 14.86
CA LEU A 39 21.87 -8.39 15.08
C LEU A 39 23.37 -8.19 14.89
N PHE A 40 23.75 -7.14 14.17
CA PHE A 40 25.13 -6.72 14.08
C PHE A 40 25.57 -5.96 15.32
N LYS A 41 26.81 -6.19 15.79
CA LYS A 41 27.39 -5.46 16.93
C LYS A 41 27.65 -3.98 16.64
N LEU A 42 27.67 -3.57 15.36
CA LEU A 42 27.96 -2.23 14.88
C LEU A 42 26.84 -1.70 13.97
N LYS A 43 27.19 -0.78 13.06
CA LYS A 43 26.24 -0.09 12.17
C LYS A 43 25.55 -1.00 11.11
N GLY A 44 25.86 -2.28 11.05
CA GLY A 44 25.27 -3.21 10.07
C GLY A 44 23.74 -3.33 10.14
N ASN A 45 23.13 -3.06 11.32
CA ASN A 45 21.70 -3.06 11.48
C ASN A 45 20.99 -2.04 10.57
N TYR A 46 21.60 -0.88 10.34
CA TYR A 46 21.07 0.13 9.41
C TYR A 46 21.04 -0.38 7.97
N LEU A 47 22.00 -1.21 7.59
CA LEU A 47 22.03 -1.80 6.25
C LEU A 47 20.87 -2.78 6.07
N VAL A 48 20.57 -3.61 7.05
CA VAL A 48 19.40 -4.53 7.01
C VAL A 48 18.09 -3.74 6.85
N VAL A 49 17.90 -2.70 7.64
CA VAL A 49 16.72 -1.83 7.53
C VAL A 49 16.68 -1.14 6.16
N MET A 50 17.80 -0.65 5.66
CA MET A 50 17.86 -0.01 4.34
C MET A 50 17.47 -0.98 3.22
N VAL A 51 17.98 -2.21 3.25
CA VAL A 51 17.62 -3.25 2.28
C VAL A 51 16.11 -3.58 2.38
N TYR A 52 15.58 -3.74 3.60
CA TYR A 52 14.15 -3.94 3.81
C TYR A 52 13.30 -2.83 3.17
N VAL A 53 13.66 -1.57 3.42
CA VAL A 53 12.96 -0.39 2.88
C VAL A 53 12.97 -0.38 1.36
N ILE A 54 14.13 -0.67 0.75
CA ILE A 54 14.26 -0.71 -0.72
C ILE A 54 13.35 -1.79 -1.32
N ILE A 55 13.37 -2.99 -0.75
CA ILE A 55 12.54 -4.11 -1.21
C ILE A 55 11.05 -3.79 -1.04
N LEU A 56 10.64 -3.27 0.13
CA LEU A 56 9.27 -2.89 0.41
C LEU A 56 8.74 -1.85 -0.59
N ILE A 57 9.49 -0.77 -0.82
CA ILE A 57 9.10 0.28 -1.77
C ILE A 57 9.05 -0.26 -3.19
N ALA A 58 9.98 -1.12 -3.58
CA ALA A 58 9.99 -1.73 -4.91
C ALA A 58 8.73 -2.56 -5.14
N PHE A 59 8.36 -3.45 -4.21
CA PHE A 59 7.15 -4.26 -4.33
C PHE A 59 5.86 -3.43 -4.25
N LEU A 60 5.77 -2.44 -3.34
CA LEU A 60 4.61 -1.54 -3.29
C LEU A 60 4.41 -0.76 -4.59
N ARG A 61 5.50 -0.37 -5.28
CA ARG A 61 5.42 0.25 -6.61
C ARG A 61 5.00 -0.75 -7.68
N LEU A 62 5.59 -1.93 -7.68
CA LEU A 62 5.37 -2.98 -8.67
C LEU A 62 3.90 -3.45 -8.66
N TYR A 63 3.37 -3.76 -7.49
CA TYR A 63 1.99 -4.23 -7.33
C TYR A 63 0.95 -3.09 -7.28
N GLY A 64 1.39 -1.83 -7.27
CA GLY A 64 0.47 -0.69 -7.32
C GLY A 64 -0.16 -0.32 -5.98
N GLY A 65 0.43 -0.70 -4.84
CA GLY A 65 -0.03 -0.34 -3.49
C GLY A 65 -0.14 1.17 -3.24
N PHE A 66 0.58 1.98 -4.03
CA PHE A 66 0.49 3.44 -3.99
C PHE A 66 -0.63 4.04 -4.87
N LYS A 67 -1.40 3.25 -5.62
CA LYS A 67 -2.46 3.75 -6.52
C LYS A 67 -3.79 4.02 -5.80
N VAL A 68 -3.72 4.66 -4.62
CA VAL A 68 -4.91 5.06 -3.86
C VAL A 68 -5.77 6.01 -4.69
N GLY A 69 -7.09 5.75 -4.72
CA GLY A 69 -8.06 6.53 -5.49
C GLY A 69 -8.16 6.15 -6.98
N ILE A 70 -7.25 5.33 -7.52
CA ILE A 70 -7.29 4.81 -8.90
C ILE A 70 -7.84 3.38 -8.91
N LEU A 71 -7.31 2.52 -8.07
CA LEU A 71 -7.76 1.13 -7.89
C LEU A 71 -8.92 1.07 -6.89
N ARG A 72 -9.65 -0.04 -6.87
CA ARG A 72 -10.66 -0.33 -5.86
C ARG A 72 -9.97 -0.61 -4.52
N LEU A 73 -10.67 -0.33 -3.41
CA LEU A 73 -10.09 -0.50 -2.08
C LEU A 73 -9.50 -1.91 -1.85
N HIS A 74 -10.26 -2.96 -2.22
CA HIS A 74 -9.81 -4.35 -2.08
C HIS A 74 -8.58 -4.67 -2.95
N GLU A 75 -8.46 -4.07 -4.15
CA GLU A 75 -7.30 -4.24 -5.02
C GLU A 75 -6.04 -3.61 -4.39
N ILE A 76 -6.20 -2.45 -3.76
CA ILE A 76 -5.08 -1.76 -3.06
C ILE A 76 -4.65 -2.58 -1.85
N VAL A 77 -5.61 -3.04 -1.03
CA VAL A 77 -5.31 -3.88 0.15
C VAL A 77 -4.60 -5.16 -0.28
N TYR A 78 -5.11 -5.85 -1.30
CA TYR A 78 -4.48 -7.07 -1.83
C TYR A 78 -3.05 -6.80 -2.31
N SER A 79 -2.84 -5.71 -3.06
CA SER A 79 -1.51 -5.31 -3.53
C SER A 79 -0.54 -5.02 -2.37
N CYS A 80 -1.02 -4.36 -1.32
CA CYS A 80 -0.22 -4.10 -0.12
C CYS A 80 0.10 -5.39 0.62
N CYS A 81 -0.89 -6.28 0.84
CA CYS A 81 -0.68 -7.58 1.48
C CYS A 81 0.36 -8.41 0.74
N LEU A 82 0.25 -8.52 -0.58
CA LEU A 82 1.20 -9.28 -1.39
C LEU A 82 2.62 -8.69 -1.31
N SER A 83 2.72 -7.35 -1.35
CA SER A 83 4.01 -6.66 -1.21
C SER A 83 4.67 -6.92 0.14
N ILE A 84 3.89 -6.88 1.23
CA ILE A 84 4.37 -7.13 2.59
C ILE A 84 4.85 -8.57 2.73
N VAL A 85 4.02 -9.55 2.35
CA VAL A 85 4.35 -10.97 2.44
C VAL A 85 5.65 -11.31 1.70
N LEU A 86 5.81 -10.80 0.48
CA LEU A 86 7.03 -11.03 -0.30
C LEU A 86 8.25 -10.34 0.31
N THR A 87 8.09 -9.10 0.81
CA THR A 87 9.17 -8.38 1.47
C THR A 87 9.62 -9.10 2.73
N ASP A 88 8.69 -9.52 3.58
CA ASP A 88 8.98 -10.21 4.83
C ASP A 88 9.63 -11.57 4.58
N PHE A 89 9.15 -12.30 3.57
CA PHE A 89 9.76 -13.58 3.18
C PHE A 89 11.22 -13.41 2.77
N ILE A 90 11.52 -12.44 1.90
CA ILE A 90 12.91 -12.16 1.48
C ILE A 90 13.74 -11.68 2.67
N SER A 91 13.19 -10.83 3.52
CA SER A 91 13.88 -10.32 4.71
C SER A 91 14.19 -11.43 5.70
N TYR A 92 13.28 -12.39 5.89
CA TYR A 92 13.53 -13.57 6.70
C TYR A 92 14.70 -14.40 6.17
N LEU A 93 14.78 -14.62 4.85
CA LEU A 93 15.91 -15.33 4.24
C LEU A 93 17.24 -14.57 4.48
N ILE A 94 17.23 -13.25 4.37
CA ILE A 94 18.41 -12.42 4.65
C ILE A 94 18.82 -12.56 6.12
N LEU A 95 17.88 -12.56 7.06
CA LEU A 95 18.17 -12.72 8.48
C LEU A 95 18.75 -14.10 8.79
N CYS A 96 18.23 -15.18 8.18
CA CYS A 96 18.80 -16.53 8.30
C CYS A 96 20.24 -16.58 7.75
N LEU A 97 20.53 -15.90 6.64
CA LEU A 97 21.89 -15.82 6.11
C LEU A 97 22.85 -15.07 7.04
N ILE A 98 22.39 -14.02 7.71
CA ILE A 98 23.17 -13.25 8.68
C ILE A 98 23.48 -14.11 9.91
N ALA A 99 22.47 -14.78 10.44
CA ALA A 99 22.60 -15.66 11.62
C ALA A 99 23.38 -16.96 11.32
N ARG A 100 23.51 -17.34 10.04
CA ARG A 100 24.07 -18.62 9.55
C ARG A 100 23.35 -19.86 10.06
N GLU A 101 22.08 -19.71 10.42
CA GLU A 101 21.19 -20.77 10.91
C GLU A 101 19.73 -20.47 10.55
N MET A 102 18.89 -21.50 10.61
CA MET A 102 17.46 -21.33 10.39
C MET A 102 16.82 -20.76 11.64
N LEU A 103 16.44 -19.48 11.57
CA LEU A 103 15.75 -18.79 12.65
C LEU A 103 14.31 -19.28 12.80
N ASN A 104 13.75 -19.11 14.00
CA ASN A 104 12.33 -19.42 14.22
C ASN A 104 11.44 -18.54 13.35
N THR A 105 10.53 -19.17 12.59
CA THR A 105 9.60 -18.48 11.68
C THR A 105 8.42 -17.83 12.38
N ALA A 106 8.07 -18.27 13.59
CA ALA A 106 6.87 -17.80 14.29
C ALA A 106 6.85 -16.27 14.55
N PRO A 107 7.95 -15.65 15.04
CA PRO A 107 7.99 -14.19 15.19
C PRO A 107 7.80 -13.44 13.87
N MET A 108 8.41 -13.93 12.77
CA MET A 108 8.27 -13.28 11.47
C MET A 108 6.85 -13.34 10.94
N LEU A 109 6.14 -14.44 11.16
CA LEU A 109 4.71 -14.53 10.83
C LEU A 109 3.87 -13.55 11.65
N SER A 110 4.18 -13.38 12.94
CA SER A 110 3.47 -12.40 13.77
C SER A 110 3.70 -10.96 13.31
N ILE A 111 4.94 -10.62 12.91
CA ILE A 111 5.28 -9.31 12.32
C ILE A 111 4.48 -9.09 11.03
N CYS A 112 4.48 -10.08 10.13
CA CYS A 112 3.77 -10.02 8.86
C CYS A 112 2.26 -9.80 9.07
N VAL A 113 1.62 -10.54 9.96
CA VAL A 113 0.19 -10.36 10.30
C VAL A 113 -0.08 -8.95 10.83
N LEU A 114 0.75 -8.47 11.74
CA LEU A 114 0.61 -7.11 12.29
C LEU A 114 0.75 -6.04 11.21
N GLN A 115 1.71 -6.18 10.31
CA GLN A 115 1.91 -5.26 9.19
C GLN A 115 0.72 -5.28 8.21
N VAL A 116 0.17 -6.44 7.89
CA VAL A 116 -1.02 -6.57 7.02
C VAL A 116 -2.23 -5.87 7.65
N LEU A 117 -2.45 -6.03 8.95
CA LEU A 117 -3.52 -5.32 9.66
C LEU A 117 -3.32 -3.79 9.61
N PHE A 118 -2.12 -3.31 9.88
CA PHE A 118 -1.77 -1.89 9.78
C PHE A 118 -1.96 -1.35 8.37
N ALA A 119 -1.48 -2.06 7.36
CA ALA A 119 -1.66 -1.68 5.96
C ALA A 119 -3.15 -1.60 5.57
N GLY A 120 -3.96 -2.55 6.04
CA GLY A 120 -5.42 -2.52 5.83
C GLY A 120 -6.08 -1.26 6.41
N ILE A 121 -5.75 -0.91 7.66
CA ILE A 121 -6.25 0.30 8.32
C ILE A 121 -5.79 1.56 7.58
N CYS A 122 -4.51 1.63 7.18
CA CYS A 122 -3.97 2.75 6.43
C CYS A 122 -4.60 2.88 5.04
N CYS A 123 -4.83 1.79 4.33
CA CYS A 123 -5.50 1.79 3.03
C CYS A 123 -6.96 2.26 3.15
N TYR A 124 -7.67 1.81 4.18
CA TYR A 124 -9.04 2.24 4.44
C TYR A 124 -9.12 3.74 4.75
N SER A 125 -8.26 4.23 5.66
CA SER A 125 -8.20 5.64 6.02
C SER A 125 -7.77 6.52 4.84
N ALA A 126 -6.77 6.09 4.07
CA ALA A 126 -6.33 6.78 2.85
C ALA A 126 -7.45 6.90 1.82
N ASN A 127 -8.23 5.84 1.64
CA ASN A 127 -9.36 5.82 0.73
C ASN A 127 -10.50 6.75 1.20
N ALA A 128 -10.81 6.73 2.51
CA ALA A 128 -11.81 7.62 3.11
C ALA A 128 -11.42 9.10 2.96
N VAL A 129 -10.16 9.44 3.23
CA VAL A 129 -9.63 10.79 3.05
C VAL A 129 -9.65 11.20 1.58
N TYR A 130 -9.28 10.28 0.68
CA TYR A 130 -9.30 10.56 -0.76
C TYR A 130 -10.71 10.97 -1.23
N PHE A 131 -11.76 10.21 -0.88
CA PHE A 131 -13.14 10.53 -1.30
C PHE A 131 -13.73 11.76 -0.60
N ARG A 132 -13.23 12.14 0.58
CA ARG A 132 -13.58 13.43 1.21
C ARG A 132 -12.94 14.63 0.50
N LEU A 133 -11.70 14.47 0.00
CA LEU A 133 -10.95 15.55 -0.66
C LEU A 133 -11.35 15.75 -2.12
N TYR A 134 -11.68 14.65 -2.81
CA TYR A 134 -12.05 14.69 -4.23
C TYR A 134 -13.56 14.46 -4.38
N LYS A 135 -14.28 15.52 -4.77
CA LYS A 135 -15.70 15.41 -5.16
C LYS A 135 -15.86 14.40 -6.30
N VAL A 136 -17.01 13.74 -6.30
CA VAL A 136 -17.44 12.85 -7.39
C VAL A 136 -17.35 13.60 -8.72
N ARG A 137 -16.74 12.99 -9.72
CA ARG A 137 -16.64 13.61 -11.06
C ARG A 137 -17.94 13.43 -11.80
N ASN A 138 -18.55 14.53 -12.23
CA ASN A 138 -19.66 14.50 -13.15
C ASN A 138 -19.11 14.15 -14.54
N ILE A 139 -19.63 13.08 -15.14
CA ILE A 139 -19.26 12.68 -16.50
C ILE A 139 -20.49 12.90 -17.37
N LEU A 140 -20.33 13.72 -18.41
CA LEU A 140 -21.28 13.84 -19.49
C LEU A 140 -20.96 12.73 -20.50
N ALA A 141 -21.85 11.73 -20.60
CA ALA A 141 -21.68 10.67 -21.58
C ALA A 141 -22.41 11.05 -22.86
N ILE A 142 -21.66 11.39 -23.91
CA ILE A 142 -22.20 11.69 -25.26
C ILE A 142 -22.15 10.35 -26.04
N PHE A 143 -23.31 9.91 -26.52
CA PHE A 143 -23.43 8.67 -27.30
C PHE A 143 -23.65 9.00 -28.77
N ASP A 144 -22.93 8.28 -29.64
CA ASP A 144 -23.30 8.16 -31.04
C ASP A 144 -24.35 7.06 -31.20
N SER A 145 -25.27 7.23 -32.15
CA SER A 145 -26.45 6.41 -32.39
C SER A 145 -26.16 4.95 -32.78
N SER A 146 -24.90 4.54 -32.84
CA SER A 146 -24.45 3.19 -33.25
C SER A 146 -24.44 2.11 -32.16
N GLY A 147 -25.18 2.30 -31.07
CA GLY A 147 -25.68 1.18 -30.22
C GLY A 147 -24.67 0.36 -29.39
N GLY A 148 -23.36 0.68 -29.40
CA GLY A 148 -22.30 -0.16 -28.80
C GLY A 148 -22.02 0.01 -27.30
N ASP A 149 -22.49 1.11 -26.65
CA ASP A 149 -21.88 1.57 -25.41
C ASP A 149 -22.66 1.27 -24.09
N TYR A 150 -23.77 0.53 -24.17
CA TYR A 150 -24.55 0.17 -22.96
C TYR A 150 -23.74 -0.59 -21.90
N ASN A 151 -22.75 -1.36 -22.31
CA ASN A 151 -21.87 -2.13 -21.41
C ASN A 151 -20.91 -1.23 -20.63
N ILE A 152 -20.48 -0.13 -21.22
CA ILE A 152 -19.56 0.84 -20.56
C ILE A 152 -20.33 1.60 -19.48
N ILE A 153 -21.55 2.06 -19.77
CA ILE A 153 -22.41 2.73 -18.78
C ILE A 153 -22.73 1.81 -17.62
N ARG A 154 -23.04 0.55 -17.91
CA ARG A 154 -23.34 -0.45 -16.88
C ARG A 154 -22.13 -0.70 -15.97
N LYS A 155 -20.91 -0.71 -16.50
CA LYS A 155 -19.67 -0.79 -15.73
C LYS A 155 -19.43 0.49 -14.90
N MET A 156 -19.64 1.68 -15.47
CA MET A 156 -19.48 2.95 -14.76
C MET A 156 -20.53 3.13 -13.65
N ARG A 157 -21.77 2.70 -13.87
CA ARG A 157 -22.85 2.73 -12.87
C ARG A 157 -22.56 1.87 -11.64
N ARG A 158 -21.73 0.84 -11.76
CA ARG A 158 -21.28 0.02 -10.61
C ARG A 158 -20.31 0.76 -9.69
N ILE A 159 -19.71 1.86 -10.14
CA ILE A 159 -18.76 2.66 -9.36
C ILE A 159 -19.39 4.01 -8.99
N LYS A 160 -20.55 3.96 -8.31
CA LYS A 160 -21.32 5.15 -7.88
C LYS A 160 -20.51 6.15 -7.05
N GLU A 161 -19.48 5.70 -6.35
CA GLU A 161 -18.63 6.52 -5.50
C GLU A 161 -17.69 7.44 -6.31
N ARG A 162 -17.48 7.17 -7.60
CA ARG A 162 -16.51 7.89 -8.43
C ARG A 162 -17.14 8.78 -9.49
N TYR A 163 -18.34 8.43 -9.98
CA TYR A 163 -18.94 9.07 -11.14
C TYR A 163 -20.43 9.28 -10.96
N THR A 164 -20.89 10.50 -11.20
CA THR A 164 -22.32 10.79 -11.38
C THR A 164 -22.55 10.98 -12.89
N ILE A 165 -23.47 10.19 -13.45
CA ILE A 165 -23.80 10.25 -14.89
C ILE A 165 -25.01 11.18 -14.99
N GLU A 166 -24.85 12.38 -15.54
CA GLU A 166 -25.96 13.22 -15.99
C GLU A 166 -26.39 12.73 -17.37
N LYS A 167 -27.70 12.46 -17.49
CA LYS A 167 -28.31 12.24 -18.79
C LYS A 167 -28.53 13.60 -19.46
N GLY A 168 -27.83 13.82 -20.56
CA GLY A 168 -28.19 14.86 -21.51
C GLY A 168 -29.41 14.44 -22.33
#